data_816bdf79cb6f812d65e16f696c77b024
#
_entry.id   816bdf79cb6f812d65e16f696c77b024
#
_cell.length_a   1.000
_cell.length_b   1.000
_cell.length_c   1.000
_cell.angle_alpha   90.00
_cell.angle_beta   90.00
_cell.angle_gamma   90.00
#
_symmetry.space_group_name_H-M   'P 1'
#
loop_
_entity.id
_entity.type
_entity.pdbx_description
1 polymer ?
#
loop_
_entity_poly.entity_id
_entity_poly.type
_entity_poly.pdbx_seq_one_letter_code
_entity_poly.pdbx_strand_id
1 'polypeptide(L)'
;AGSGKTVTIDLITKYFDELGKKIVLCAPTGRAAQRLVDLTGKEAKTIHRLLGISGMNDQKEYGFQFFKKENELLDADVIIIDEMSMVDIFIFYELCRVIKPRTRLILVGDIRQLPSVLAGNILRDLVESNCFTVLNLQSIFRQKTDNDIFSAIKMIEDKKMPNLNILSNEFSFLKAVETDDIKYLLIRECEKKAKFLNCKTTDIQVLVLERKGNWGAENMNIFLQSYFNPPNIEHKQISYNHLNTSYIFREGDKVMHIMNDYERKVYTGKLDDLIYNETGLFNGEVGVIVKIDPDKEELIVKYDDNRYVIYQKKDLDLLELAYVQTVHKSQGGEYPGCILFMLEDSRILSIELLYTAITRAKKSLTIIGQEQIIVNAMERNVKRYTSLVDQLNEEKLSLENR
;
A
#
# COMPACT_ATOMS: atom_id res chain seq x y z
N ALA A 1 11.04 -0.84 -8.60
CA ALA A 1 10.37 0.42 -8.25
C ALA A 1 11.00 1.58 -9.05
N GLY A 2 10.23 2.62 -9.41
CA GLY A 2 10.77 3.76 -10.15
C GLY A 2 11.10 3.53 -11.64
N SER A 3 10.70 2.41 -12.20
CA SER A 3 10.93 2.04 -13.60
C SER A 3 10.03 2.76 -14.62
N GLY A 4 9.24 3.73 -14.19
CA GLY A 4 8.34 4.46 -15.09
C GLY A 4 7.00 3.77 -15.36
N LYS A 5 6.62 2.73 -14.60
CA LYS A 5 5.31 2.04 -14.76
C LYS A 5 4.15 3.04 -14.85
N THR A 6 4.12 3.97 -13.91
CA THR A 6 3.08 4.99 -13.82
C THR A 6 3.01 5.88 -15.06
N VAL A 7 4.16 6.34 -15.55
CA VAL A 7 4.25 7.13 -16.80
C VAL A 7 3.82 6.30 -18.02
N THR A 8 4.19 5.03 -18.04
CA THR A 8 3.80 4.10 -19.11
C THR A 8 2.28 3.91 -19.14
N ILE A 9 1.63 3.79 -17.97
CA ILE A 9 0.16 3.71 -17.89
C ILE A 9 -0.50 4.95 -18.49
N ASP A 10 0.00 6.15 -18.14
CA ASP A 10 -0.53 7.41 -18.68
C ASP A 10 -0.42 7.47 -20.21
N LEU A 11 0.75 7.11 -20.75
CA LEU A 11 0.98 7.08 -22.21
C LEU A 11 0.07 6.07 -22.90
N ILE A 12 -0.07 4.87 -22.35
CA ILE A 12 -0.97 3.84 -22.90
C ILE A 12 -2.43 4.32 -22.85
N THR A 13 -2.83 4.96 -21.75
CA THR A 13 -4.18 5.49 -21.58
C THR A 13 -4.47 6.56 -22.63
N LYS A 14 -3.57 7.53 -22.82
CA LYS A 14 -3.69 8.56 -23.85
C LYS A 14 -3.77 7.97 -25.27
N TYR A 15 -2.93 6.98 -25.58
CA TYR A 15 -2.93 6.32 -26.88
C TYR A 15 -4.28 5.66 -27.20
N PHE A 16 -4.86 4.91 -26.28
CA PHE A 16 -6.16 4.28 -26.50
C PHE A 16 -7.31 5.28 -26.51
N ASP A 17 -7.17 6.38 -25.79
CA ASP A 17 -8.15 7.48 -25.80
C ASP A 17 -8.20 8.17 -27.16
N GLU A 18 -7.05 8.47 -27.77
CA GLU A 18 -6.94 9.00 -29.12
C GLU A 18 -7.56 8.06 -30.19
N LEU A 19 -7.53 6.76 -29.93
CA LEU A 19 -8.19 5.75 -30.79
C LEU A 19 -9.70 5.61 -30.52
N GLY A 20 -10.28 6.43 -29.64
CA GLY A 20 -11.68 6.37 -29.24
C GLY A 20 -12.08 5.09 -28.52
N LYS A 21 -11.15 4.43 -27.82
CA LYS A 21 -11.40 3.19 -27.10
C LYS A 21 -11.95 3.45 -25.71
N LYS A 22 -12.89 2.61 -25.29
CA LYS A 22 -13.41 2.64 -23.92
C LYS A 22 -12.42 1.97 -22.96
N ILE A 23 -11.80 2.78 -22.11
CA ILE A 23 -10.75 2.35 -21.17
C ILE A 23 -11.34 2.25 -19.78
N VAL A 24 -11.04 1.17 -19.08
CA VAL A 24 -11.28 0.98 -17.65
C VAL A 24 -9.95 0.88 -16.93
N LEU A 25 -9.75 1.75 -15.94
CA LEU A 25 -8.57 1.75 -15.06
C LEU A 25 -8.96 1.16 -13.71
N CYS A 26 -8.16 0.24 -13.19
CA CYS A 26 -8.39 -0.29 -11.86
C CYS A 26 -7.11 -0.72 -11.14
N ALA A 27 -7.23 -0.91 -9.83
CA ALA A 27 -6.15 -1.35 -8.96
C ALA A 27 -6.71 -2.17 -7.78
N PRO A 28 -5.91 -2.98 -7.09
CA PRO A 28 -6.37 -3.78 -5.95
C PRO A 28 -6.73 -2.94 -4.71
N THR A 29 -6.12 -1.77 -4.54
CA THR A 29 -6.35 -0.88 -3.38
C THR A 29 -6.89 0.48 -3.79
N GLY A 30 -7.63 1.14 -2.89
CA GLY A 30 -8.14 2.49 -3.12
C GLY A 30 -7.03 3.51 -3.37
N ARG A 31 -5.95 3.43 -2.61
CA ARG A 31 -4.78 4.30 -2.77
C ARG A 31 -4.12 4.16 -4.15
N ALA A 32 -3.99 2.93 -4.64
CA ALA A 32 -3.46 2.71 -5.99
C ALA A 32 -4.44 3.19 -7.07
N ALA A 33 -5.75 3.01 -6.88
CA ALA A 33 -6.77 3.55 -7.79
C ALA A 33 -6.76 5.09 -7.81
N GLN A 34 -6.69 5.74 -6.64
CA GLN A 34 -6.58 7.20 -6.56
C GLN A 34 -5.33 7.71 -7.28
N ARG A 35 -4.19 7.04 -7.10
CA ARG A 35 -2.96 7.38 -7.83
C ARG A 35 -3.12 7.31 -9.35
N LEU A 36 -3.91 6.36 -9.86
CA LEU A 36 -4.24 6.29 -11.29
C LEU A 36 -5.10 7.49 -11.71
N VAL A 37 -6.05 7.92 -10.88
CA VAL A 37 -6.87 9.13 -11.14
C VAL A 37 -5.97 10.36 -11.22
N ASP A 38 -5.11 10.57 -10.22
CA ASP A 38 -4.21 11.73 -10.13
C ASP A 38 -3.27 11.82 -11.34
N LEU A 39 -2.87 10.65 -11.86
CA LEU A 39 -1.94 10.56 -12.98
C LEU A 39 -2.59 10.79 -14.34
N THR A 40 -3.73 10.11 -14.57
CA THR A 40 -4.36 10.05 -15.89
C THR A 40 -5.49 11.07 -16.08
N GLY A 41 -5.97 11.66 -14.98
CA GLY A 41 -7.18 12.49 -14.97
C GLY A 41 -8.47 11.74 -15.28
N LYS A 42 -8.42 10.39 -15.36
CA LYS A 42 -9.57 9.54 -15.66
C LYS A 42 -10.03 8.79 -14.41
N GLU A 43 -11.31 8.45 -14.39
CA GLU A 43 -11.86 7.62 -13.31
C GLU A 43 -11.14 6.28 -13.23
N ALA A 44 -10.70 5.91 -12.03
CA ALA A 44 -10.17 4.60 -11.71
C ALA A 44 -10.86 4.03 -10.48
N LYS A 45 -11.08 2.73 -10.45
CA LYS A 45 -11.81 2.02 -9.39
C LYS A 45 -10.95 0.95 -8.76
N THR A 46 -11.27 0.56 -7.53
CA THR A 46 -10.75 -0.71 -7.03
C THR A 46 -11.34 -1.87 -7.83
N ILE A 47 -10.60 -2.98 -7.98
CA ILE A 47 -11.11 -4.17 -8.66
C ILE A 47 -12.40 -4.65 -7.98
N HIS A 48 -12.48 -4.61 -6.64
CA HIS A 48 -13.68 -4.93 -5.89
C HIS A 48 -14.88 -4.07 -6.32
N ARG A 49 -14.70 -2.76 -6.42
CA ARG A 49 -15.77 -1.84 -6.87
C ARG A 49 -16.17 -2.10 -8.32
N LEU A 50 -15.19 -2.41 -9.18
CA LEU A 50 -15.44 -2.75 -10.58
C LEU A 50 -16.29 -4.00 -10.71
N LEU A 51 -16.08 -4.99 -9.84
CA LEU A 51 -16.82 -6.25 -9.77
C LEU A 51 -18.16 -6.12 -9.00
N GLY A 52 -18.42 -4.97 -8.37
CA GLY A 52 -19.61 -4.77 -7.55
C GLY A 52 -19.58 -5.57 -6.24
N ILE A 53 -18.41 -5.90 -5.73
CA ILE A 53 -18.26 -6.59 -4.45
C ILE A 53 -18.45 -5.55 -3.35
N SER A 54 -19.54 -5.64 -2.57
CA SER A 54 -19.74 -4.82 -1.38
C SER A 54 -19.04 -5.42 -0.17
N GLY A 55 -18.63 -4.55 0.76
CA GLY A 55 -17.90 -4.92 1.95
C GLY A 55 -18.57 -6.02 2.76
N MET A 56 -17.75 -6.84 3.38
CA MET A 56 -18.13 -7.91 4.27
C MET A 56 -18.94 -7.39 5.46
N ASN A 57 -20.25 -7.65 5.48
CA ASN A 57 -20.91 -7.98 6.70
C ASN A 57 -20.97 -9.50 6.76
N ASP A 58 -20.37 -10.06 7.81
CA ASP A 58 -20.34 -11.41 8.27
C ASP A 58 -19.08 -12.26 7.99
N GLN A 59 -18.45 -12.56 9.13
CA GLN A 59 -17.53 -13.65 9.38
C GLN A 59 -18.20 -15.02 9.13
N LYS A 60 -18.57 -15.33 7.90
CA LYS A 60 -18.94 -16.69 7.54
C LYS A 60 -18.38 -17.06 6.18
N GLU A 61 -17.41 -17.95 6.23
CA GLU A 61 -16.96 -18.84 5.16
C GLU A 61 -16.97 -18.30 3.74
N TYR A 62 -15.79 -17.93 3.20
CA TYR A 62 -15.43 -17.87 1.76
C TYR A 62 -16.56 -17.52 0.76
N GLY A 63 -17.53 -16.73 1.16
CA GLY A 63 -18.66 -16.32 0.33
C GLY A 63 -18.66 -14.84 0.05
N PHE A 64 -17.90 -14.39 -0.96
CA PHE A 64 -18.08 -13.06 -1.54
C PHE A 64 -19.46 -13.00 -2.18
N GLN A 65 -20.33 -12.08 -1.73
CA GLN A 65 -21.55 -11.78 -2.48
C GLN A 65 -21.19 -10.88 -3.65
N PHE A 66 -21.24 -11.44 -4.85
CA PHE A 66 -21.06 -10.71 -6.09
C PHE A 66 -22.38 -10.07 -6.51
N PHE A 67 -22.41 -8.75 -6.67
CA PHE A 67 -23.62 -8.04 -7.12
C PHE A 67 -23.77 -8.03 -8.64
N LYS A 68 -22.70 -8.23 -9.41
CA LYS A 68 -22.83 -8.45 -10.85
C LYS A 68 -23.40 -9.83 -11.10
N LYS A 69 -24.60 -9.88 -11.70
CA LYS A 69 -25.16 -11.13 -12.20
C LYS A 69 -24.19 -11.74 -13.22
N GLU A 70 -24.10 -13.05 -13.25
CA GLU A 70 -23.19 -13.82 -14.11
C GLU A 70 -23.19 -13.41 -15.61
N ASN A 71 -24.12 -12.57 -16.05
CA ASN A 71 -24.29 -12.12 -17.44
C ASN A 71 -23.95 -10.64 -17.69
N GLU A 72 -23.47 -9.88 -16.69
CA GLU A 72 -23.11 -8.46 -16.89
C GLU A 72 -21.62 -8.31 -17.18
N LEU A 73 -21.27 -8.44 -18.47
CA LEU A 73 -19.89 -8.22 -18.91
C LEU A 73 -19.48 -6.75 -18.80
N LEU A 74 -18.21 -6.52 -18.47
CA LEU A 74 -17.63 -5.18 -18.45
C LEU A 74 -17.65 -4.57 -19.85
N ASP A 75 -18.21 -3.38 -19.96
CA ASP A 75 -18.25 -2.66 -21.22
C ASP A 75 -16.97 -1.83 -21.38
N ALA A 76 -15.91 -2.49 -21.86
CA ALA A 76 -14.59 -1.93 -22.07
C ALA A 76 -13.89 -2.55 -23.28
N ASP A 77 -13.16 -1.72 -24.03
CA ASP A 77 -12.24 -2.19 -25.08
C ASP A 77 -10.87 -2.55 -24.49
N VAL A 78 -10.47 -1.82 -23.44
CA VAL A 78 -9.19 -1.97 -22.76
C VAL A 78 -9.41 -1.89 -21.26
N ILE A 79 -8.82 -2.82 -20.52
CA ILE A 79 -8.76 -2.80 -19.06
C ILE A 79 -7.30 -2.74 -18.64
N ILE A 80 -6.92 -1.75 -17.85
CA ILE A 80 -5.57 -1.57 -17.30
C ILE A 80 -5.62 -1.76 -15.80
N ILE A 81 -4.80 -2.68 -15.27
CA ILE A 81 -4.72 -2.99 -13.86
C ILE A 81 -3.32 -2.68 -13.36
N ASP A 82 -3.20 -1.73 -12.42
CA ASP A 82 -1.93 -1.46 -11.73
C ASP A 82 -1.82 -2.25 -10.42
N GLU A 83 -0.61 -2.34 -9.87
CA GLU A 83 -0.25 -3.09 -8.65
C GLU A 83 -0.75 -4.56 -8.69
N MET A 84 -0.60 -5.21 -9.84
CA MET A 84 -1.11 -6.56 -10.09
C MET A 84 -0.46 -7.62 -9.16
N SER A 85 0.69 -7.36 -8.57
CA SER A 85 1.33 -8.25 -7.58
C SER A 85 0.46 -8.50 -6.34
N MET A 86 -0.46 -7.58 -6.02
CA MET A 86 -1.36 -7.70 -4.87
C MET A 86 -2.67 -8.46 -5.18
N VAL A 87 -2.91 -8.82 -6.43
CA VAL A 87 -4.16 -9.48 -6.86
C VAL A 87 -4.05 -10.99 -6.63
N ASP A 88 -5.00 -11.54 -5.86
CA ASP A 88 -5.10 -12.96 -5.59
C ASP A 88 -5.87 -13.73 -6.68
N ILE A 89 -5.87 -15.06 -6.57
CA ILE A 89 -6.50 -15.93 -7.57
C ILE A 89 -8.02 -15.76 -7.64
N PHE A 90 -8.67 -15.48 -6.50
CA PHE A 90 -10.12 -15.38 -6.46
C PHE A 90 -10.60 -14.11 -7.15
N ILE A 91 -9.99 -12.98 -6.83
CA ILE A 91 -10.31 -11.68 -7.48
C ILE A 91 -9.96 -11.72 -8.96
N PHE A 92 -8.84 -12.33 -9.34
CA PHE A 92 -8.46 -12.46 -10.74
C PHE A 92 -9.41 -13.35 -11.52
N TYR A 93 -9.84 -14.46 -10.94
CA TYR A 93 -10.83 -15.36 -11.53
C TYR A 93 -12.15 -14.64 -11.80
N GLU A 94 -12.69 -13.92 -10.81
CA GLU A 94 -13.95 -13.17 -10.98
C GLU A 94 -13.81 -12.04 -11.99
N LEU A 95 -12.67 -11.39 -12.04
CA LEU A 95 -12.39 -10.40 -13.09
C LEU A 95 -12.44 -11.02 -14.49
N CYS A 96 -11.78 -12.17 -14.68
CA CYS A 96 -11.78 -12.88 -15.97
C CYS A 96 -13.19 -13.29 -16.43
N ARG A 97 -14.09 -13.63 -15.50
CA ARG A 97 -15.48 -14.01 -15.81
C ARG A 97 -16.32 -12.88 -16.41
N VAL A 98 -15.99 -11.62 -16.09
CA VAL A 98 -16.79 -10.47 -16.54
C VAL A 98 -16.13 -9.70 -17.69
N ILE A 99 -14.97 -10.12 -18.17
CA ILE A 99 -14.29 -9.51 -19.32
C ILE A 99 -14.94 -10.01 -20.61
N LYS A 100 -15.30 -9.08 -21.52
CA LYS A 100 -15.81 -9.43 -22.84
C LYS A 100 -14.72 -10.08 -23.72
N PRO A 101 -15.06 -11.02 -24.57
CA PRO A 101 -14.15 -11.48 -25.61
C PRO A 101 -13.60 -10.30 -26.44
N ARG A 102 -12.30 -10.34 -26.74
CA ARG A 102 -11.55 -9.30 -27.47
C ARG A 102 -11.25 -8.02 -26.67
N THR A 103 -11.67 -7.89 -25.42
CA THR A 103 -11.16 -6.82 -24.54
C THR A 103 -9.67 -7.02 -24.32
N ARG A 104 -8.88 -5.97 -24.50
CA ARG A 104 -7.45 -5.99 -24.21
C ARG A 104 -7.21 -5.82 -22.71
N LEU A 105 -6.50 -6.78 -22.11
CA LEU A 105 -6.14 -6.74 -20.71
C LEU A 105 -4.65 -6.37 -20.58
N ILE A 106 -4.35 -5.31 -19.84
CA ILE A 106 -3.00 -4.82 -19.59
C ILE A 106 -2.75 -4.90 -18.08
N LEU A 107 -1.83 -5.76 -17.69
CA LEU A 107 -1.47 -6.01 -16.31
C LEU A 107 -0.14 -5.33 -15.99
N VAL A 108 -0.13 -4.45 -15.00
CA VAL A 108 1.06 -3.71 -14.58
C VAL A 108 1.39 -4.06 -13.14
N GLY A 109 2.64 -4.35 -12.84
CA GLY A 109 3.06 -4.72 -11.49
C GLY A 109 4.55 -4.97 -11.36
N ASP A 110 4.95 -5.50 -10.24
CA ASP A 110 6.35 -5.83 -9.94
C ASP A 110 6.41 -7.20 -9.25
N ILE A 111 6.91 -8.22 -9.95
CA ILE A 111 6.98 -9.61 -9.46
C ILE A 111 7.95 -9.80 -8.29
N ARG A 112 8.76 -8.79 -7.98
CA ARG A 112 9.72 -8.80 -6.85
C ARG A 112 9.11 -8.27 -5.56
N GLN A 113 7.97 -7.57 -5.65
CA GLN A 113 7.23 -7.13 -4.47
C GLN A 113 6.52 -8.30 -3.80
N LEU A 114 6.03 -8.06 -2.59
CA LEU A 114 5.19 -9.02 -1.88
C LEU A 114 4.00 -9.44 -2.75
N PRO A 115 3.73 -10.75 -2.84
CA PRO A 115 2.53 -11.23 -3.51
C PRO A 115 1.27 -10.87 -2.69
N SER A 116 0.10 -11.19 -3.25
CA SER A 116 -1.20 -11.04 -2.58
C SER A 116 -1.21 -11.70 -1.19
N VAL A 117 -2.03 -11.20 -0.27
CA VAL A 117 -2.18 -11.83 1.06
C VAL A 117 -2.88 -13.20 0.92
N LEU A 118 -3.92 -13.26 0.09
CA LEU A 118 -4.64 -14.50 -0.21
C LEU A 118 -3.87 -15.38 -1.22
N ALA A 119 -4.42 -16.55 -1.52
CA ALA A 119 -3.80 -17.56 -2.37
C ALA A 119 -3.51 -17.07 -3.80
N GLY A 120 -2.45 -17.61 -4.40
CA GLY A 120 -2.03 -17.33 -5.76
C GLY A 120 -0.80 -16.42 -5.84
N ASN A 121 -0.19 -16.38 -7.02
CA ASN A 121 0.91 -15.48 -7.38
C ASN A 121 0.76 -15.08 -8.85
N ILE A 122 -0.44 -14.59 -9.16
CA ILE A 122 -0.97 -14.45 -10.53
C ILE A 122 0.01 -13.74 -11.47
N LEU A 123 0.54 -12.58 -11.06
CA LEU A 123 1.44 -11.82 -11.93
C LEU A 123 2.71 -12.62 -12.27
N ARG A 124 3.30 -13.28 -11.28
CA ARG A 124 4.49 -14.10 -11.48
C ARG A 124 4.19 -15.30 -12.37
N ASP A 125 3.10 -16.00 -12.09
CA ASP A 125 2.69 -17.20 -12.86
C ASP A 125 2.43 -16.85 -14.33
N LEU A 126 1.74 -15.74 -14.61
CA LEU A 126 1.51 -15.27 -15.97
C LEU A 126 2.82 -14.92 -16.69
N VAL A 127 3.77 -14.28 -16.00
CA VAL A 127 5.09 -13.95 -16.56
C VAL A 127 5.91 -15.21 -16.82
N GLU A 128 5.96 -16.15 -15.86
CA GLU A 128 6.75 -17.37 -15.95
C GLU A 128 6.20 -18.40 -16.93
N SER A 129 4.88 -18.37 -17.23
CA SER A 129 4.26 -19.25 -18.21
C SER A 129 4.74 -19.03 -19.64
N ASN A 130 5.29 -17.84 -19.95
CA ASN A 130 5.65 -17.45 -21.32
C ASN A 130 4.49 -17.59 -22.35
N CYS A 131 3.23 -17.58 -21.87
CA CYS A 131 2.04 -17.63 -22.72
C CYS A 131 1.58 -16.23 -23.18
N PHE A 132 2.08 -15.19 -22.56
CA PHE A 132 1.66 -13.81 -22.78
C PHE A 132 2.83 -12.92 -23.17
N THR A 133 2.53 -11.81 -23.84
CA THR A 133 3.54 -10.79 -24.13
C THR A 133 3.94 -10.05 -22.86
N VAL A 134 5.21 -10.12 -22.50
CA VAL A 134 5.76 -9.47 -21.31
C VAL A 134 6.72 -8.37 -21.74
N LEU A 135 6.52 -7.17 -21.22
CA LEU A 135 7.40 -6.02 -21.43
C LEU A 135 8.05 -5.65 -20.09
N ASN A 136 9.35 -5.84 -20.00
CA ASN A 136 10.14 -5.47 -18.83
C ASN A 136 10.67 -4.04 -18.97
N LEU A 137 10.23 -3.15 -18.09
CA LEU A 137 10.77 -1.79 -18.02
C LEU A 137 12.14 -1.82 -17.31
N GLN A 138 13.21 -1.71 -18.10
CA GLN A 138 14.59 -1.82 -17.59
C GLN A 138 15.18 -0.48 -17.17
N SER A 139 14.66 0.64 -17.68
CA SER A 139 15.18 1.98 -17.39
C SER A 139 14.54 2.52 -16.13
N ILE A 140 15.36 2.92 -15.17
CA ILE A 140 14.90 3.57 -13.96
C ILE A 140 15.05 5.08 -14.14
N PHE A 141 13.92 5.74 -14.37
CA PHE A 141 13.83 7.19 -14.59
C PHE A 141 13.79 7.99 -13.27
N ARG A 142 13.89 7.35 -12.10
CA ARG A 142 14.03 8.05 -10.83
C ARG A 142 15.43 8.62 -10.69
N GLN A 143 15.52 9.93 -10.95
CA GLN A 143 16.61 10.87 -10.62
C GLN A 143 18.00 10.25 -10.49
N LYS A 144 18.96 10.77 -11.28
CA LYS A 144 20.41 10.52 -11.22
C LYS A 144 20.81 9.10 -10.82
N THR A 145 21.50 8.44 -11.67
CA THR A 145 22.06 7.07 -11.55
C THR A 145 22.95 6.82 -10.31
N ASP A 146 23.15 7.82 -9.47
CA ASP A 146 24.03 7.81 -8.29
C ASP A 146 23.25 7.92 -6.96
N ASN A 147 22.01 7.44 -6.88
CA ASN A 147 21.24 7.45 -5.63
C ASN A 147 21.50 6.16 -4.84
N ASP A 148 21.93 6.32 -3.57
CA ASP A 148 22.26 5.20 -2.68
C ASP A 148 21.10 4.24 -2.43
N ILE A 149 19.84 4.74 -2.36
CA ILE A 149 18.66 3.89 -2.24
C ILE A 149 18.55 2.98 -3.46
N PHE A 150 18.75 3.55 -4.65
CA PHE A 150 18.68 2.80 -5.89
C PHE A 150 19.75 1.72 -5.96
N SER A 151 20.98 2.04 -5.56
CA SER A 151 22.07 1.06 -5.48
C SER A 151 21.70 -0.09 -4.54
N ALA A 152 21.13 0.20 -3.37
CA ALA A 152 20.66 -0.83 -2.43
C ALA A 152 19.54 -1.70 -3.02
N ILE A 153 18.54 -1.09 -3.69
CA ILE A 153 17.46 -1.81 -4.38
C ILE A 153 18.03 -2.77 -5.43
N LYS A 154 18.95 -2.29 -6.26
CA LYS A 154 19.54 -3.12 -7.32
C LYS A 154 20.36 -4.28 -6.76
N MET A 155 21.11 -4.06 -5.68
CA MET A 155 21.84 -5.15 -5.03
C MET A 155 20.90 -6.23 -4.51
N ILE A 156 19.77 -5.85 -3.90
CA ILE A 156 18.74 -6.81 -3.43
C ILE A 156 18.09 -7.52 -4.62
N GLU A 157 17.78 -6.83 -5.72
CA GLU A 157 17.30 -7.45 -6.96
C GLU A 157 18.26 -8.52 -7.49
N ASP A 158 19.55 -8.25 -7.42
CA ASP A 158 20.63 -9.18 -7.83
C ASP A 158 20.94 -10.24 -6.74
N LYS A 159 20.15 -10.30 -5.66
CA LYS A 159 20.37 -11.16 -4.49
C LYS A 159 21.72 -10.94 -3.82
N LYS A 160 22.24 -9.74 -3.87
CA LYS A 160 23.47 -9.31 -3.20
C LYS A 160 23.15 -8.46 -1.98
N MET A 161 23.95 -8.62 -0.93
CA MET A 161 23.81 -7.82 0.28
C MET A 161 24.06 -6.34 -0.05
N PRO A 162 23.13 -5.42 0.30
CA PRO A 162 23.35 -3.99 0.12
C PRO A 162 24.53 -3.51 0.95
N ASN A 163 25.20 -2.45 0.50
CA ASN A 163 26.29 -1.87 1.27
C ASN A 163 25.76 -1.12 2.49
N LEU A 164 25.85 -1.74 3.65
CA LEU A 164 25.35 -1.20 4.92
C LEU A 164 26.28 -0.16 5.56
N ASN A 165 27.49 0.05 5.01
CA ASN A 165 28.43 1.05 5.51
C ASN A 165 28.18 2.46 4.96
N ILE A 166 27.19 2.61 4.06
CA ILE A 166 26.80 3.92 3.53
C ILE A 166 26.03 4.68 4.63
N LEU A 167 26.50 5.89 4.93
CA LEU A 167 25.88 6.83 5.85
C LEU A 167 25.59 8.14 5.12
N SER A 168 24.61 8.12 4.23
CA SER A 168 24.14 9.30 3.54
C SER A 168 22.75 9.73 4.01
N ASN A 169 22.33 10.92 3.63
CA ASN A 169 20.96 11.34 3.90
C ASN A 169 19.93 10.57 3.05
N GLU A 170 20.35 10.00 1.93
CA GLU A 170 19.51 9.21 1.04
C GLU A 170 19.35 7.78 1.56
N PHE A 171 20.45 7.12 1.93
CA PHE A 171 20.44 5.75 2.47
C PHE A 171 21.37 5.64 3.67
N SER A 172 20.91 5.02 4.74
CA SER A 172 21.72 4.69 5.89
C SER A 172 21.24 3.42 6.57
N PHE A 173 22.19 2.66 7.12
CA PHE A 173 21.92 1.56 8.03
C PHE A 173 22.45 1.92 9.41
N LEU A 174 21.60 1.85 10.40
CA LEU A 174 21.98 2.07 11.80
C LEU A 174 21.86 0.76 12.55
N LYS A 175 23.03 0.19 12.85
CA LYS A 175 23.08 -1.05 13.64
C LYS A 175 22.52 -0.77 15.02
N ALA A 176 21.52 -1.53 15.40
CA ALA A 176 20.86 -1.39 16.67
C ALA A 176 20.60 -2.77 17.27
N VAL A 177 20.79 -2.87 18.57
CA VAL A 177 20.37 -3.99 19.39
C VAL A 177 19.25 -3.52 20.31
N GLU A 178 18.42 -4.43 20.77
CA GLU A 178 17.32 -4.11 21.66
C GLU A 178 17.84 -3.49 22.95
N THR A 179 17.65 -2.18 23.09
CA THR A 179 17.99 -1.38 24.26
C THR A 179 16.93 -0.31 24.46
N ASP A 180 16.82 0.26 25.65
CA ASP A 180 15.87 1.33 25.94
C ASP A 180 16.10 2.58 25.08
N ASP A 181 17.32 2.80 24.62
CA ASP A 181 17.71 3.96 23.82
C ASP A 181 17.24 3.88 22.34
N ILE A 182 16.83 2.69 21.87
CA ILE A 182 16.51 2.50 20.45
C ILE A 182 15.29 3.30 20.01
N LYS A 183 14.35 3.53 20.90
CA LYS A 183 13.17 4.36 20.66
C LYS A 183 13.56 5.82 20.43
N TYR A 184 14.54 6.32 21.19
CA TYR A 184 15.08 7.68 21.00
C TYR A 184 15.88 7.80 19.72
N LEU A 185 16.60 6.73 19.33
CA LEU A 185 17.28 6.67 18.04
C LEU A 185 16.27 6.82 16.88
N LEU A 186 15.16 6.09 16.95
CA LEU A 186 14.08 6.18 15.96
C LEU A 186 13.54 7.61 15.84
N ILE A 187 13.22 8.26 16.96
CA ILE A 187 12.72 9.64 16.99
C ILE A 187 13.72 10.58 16.32
N ARG A 188 14.98 10.52 16.75
CA ARG A 188 16.05 11.37 16.21
C ARG A 188 16.22 11.18 14.69
N GLU A 189 16.09 9.97 14.19
CA GLU A 189 16.16 9.72 12.75
C GLU A 189 14.93 10.25 12.01
N CYS A 190 13.72 10.19 12.60
CA CYS A 190 12.54 10.85 12.04
C CYS A 190 12.76 12.36 11.90
N GLU A 191 13.23 13.02 12.97
CA GLU A 191 13.50 14.46 12.99
C GLU A 191 14.60 14.86 11.98
N LYS A 192 15.70 14.09 11.93
CA LYS A 192 16.79 14.31 10.98
C LYS A 192 16.31 14.23 9.53
N LYS A 193 15.51 13.21 9.19
CA LYS A 193 14.95 13.05 7.84
C LYS A 193 13.94 14.13 7.51
N ALA A 194 13.08 14.50 8.43
CA ALA A 194 12.12 15.58 8.25
C ALA A 194 12.83 16.91 7.94
N LYS A 195 13.90 17.21 8.69
CA LYS A 195 14.74 18.37 8.42
C LYS A 195 15.42 18.33 7.06
N PHE A 196 15.99 17.15 6.67
CA PHE A 196 16.63 16.97 5.36
C PHE A 196 15.65 17.13 4.21
N LEU A 197 14.44 16.60 4.35
CA LEU A 197 13.40 16.62 3.32
C LEU A 197 12.54 17.89 3.35
N ASN A 198 12.75 18.77 4.33
CA ASN A 198 11.94 19.97 4.57
C ASN A 198 10.43 19.65 4.65
N CYS A 199 10.09 18.67 5.48
CA CYS A 199 8.72 18.22 5.69
C CYS A 199 8.43 18.04 7.20
N LYS A 200 7.20 17.71 7.56
CA LYS A 200 6.85 17.41 8.95
C LYS A 200 7.43 16.05 9.36
N THR A 201 7.75 15.91 10.64
CA THR A 201 8.24 14.62 11.18
C THR A 201 7.21 13.49 10.96
N THR A 202 5.93 13.81 11.02
CA THR A 202 4.83 12.88 10.75
C THR A 202 4.71 12.45 9.28
N ASP A 203 5.38 13.14 8.35
CA ASP A 203 5.45 12.76 6.93
C ASP A 203 6.48 11.64 6.68
N ILE A 204 7.40 11.43 7.64
CA ILE A 204 8.32 10.30 7.61
C ILE A 204 7.56 9.04 8.02
N GLN A 205 7.56 8.03 7.17
CA GLN A 205 6.86 6.80 7.44
C GLN A 205 7.78 5.77 8.10
N VAL A 206 7.41 5.36 9.30
CA VAL A 206 8.06 4.22 9.97
C VAL A 206 7.37 2.94 9.50
N LEU A 207 8.18 1.98 9.08
CA LEU A 207 7.75 0.66 8.62
C LEU A 207 8.31 -0.40 9.56
N VAL A 208 7.44 -1.35 9.94
CA VAL A 208 7.80 -2.50 10.78
C VAL A 208 7.35 -3.80 10.12
N LEU A 209 7.88 -4.92 10.58
CA LEU A 209 7.57 -6.23 10.01
C LEU A 209 6.18 -6.68 10.43
N GLU A 210 5.83 -6.58 11.71
CA GLU A 210 4.63 -7.15 12.31
C GLU A 210 3.68 -6.11 12.89
N ARG A 211 2.42 -6.51 13.05
CA ARG A 211 1.39 -5.68 13.68
C ARG A 211 1.51 -5.66 15.19
N LYS A 212 1.72 -6.83 15.80
CA LYS A 212 1.78 -7.05 17.25
C LYS A 212 3.22 -7.30 17.71
N GLY A 213 3.43 -7.29 19.01
CA GLY A 213 4.75 -7.47 19.63
C GLY A 213 5.35 -6.16 20.12
N ASN A 214 6.50 -6.23 20.78
CA ASN A 214 7.16 -5.07 21.37
C ASN A 214 7.48 -4.00 20.33
N TRP A 215 7.92 -4.41 19.15
CA TRP A 215 8.31 -3.57 18.03
C TRP A 215 7.25 -3.58 16.91
N GLY A 216 6.07 -4.11 17.18
CA GLY A 216 4.95 -4.14 16.26
C GLY A 216 4.29 -2.77 16.08
N ALA A 217 3.55 -2.62 14.99
CA ALA A 217 2.91 -1.35 14.63
C ALA A 217 2.00 -0.81 15.73
N GLU A 218 1.27 -1.67 16.45
CA GLU A 218 0.35 -1.24 17.51
C GLU A 218 1.11 -0.51 18.65
N ASN A 219 2.12 -1.14 19.22
CA ASN A 219 2.90 -0.57 20.32
C ASN A 219 3.73 0.64 19.89
N MET A 220 4.33 0.56 18.70
CA MET A 220 5.15 1.64 18.17
C MET A 220 4.33 2.88 17.79
N ASN A 221 3.08 2.71 17.37
CA ASN A 221 2.16 3.83 17.14
C ASN A 221 1.83 4.57 18.43
N ILE A 222 1.53 3.84 19.53
CA ILE A 222 1.28 4.45 20.84
C ILE A 222 2.52 5.22 21.31
N PHE A 223 3.70 4.62 21.14
CA PHE A 223 4.95 5.27 21.50
C PHE A 223 5.19 6.55 20.70
N LEU A 224 5.08 6.52 19.37
CA LEU A 224 5.31 7.70 18.54
C LEU A 224 4.22 8.76 18.73
N GLN A 225 2.97 8.37 18.97
CA GLN A 225 1.91 9.29 19.33
C GLN A 225 2.26 10.06 20.61
N SER A 226 2.75 9.35 21.67
CA SER A 226 3.11 9.99 22.93
C SER A 226 4.23 11.02 22.80
N TYR A 227 5.06 10.89 21.77
CA TYR A 227 6.16 11.82 21.50
C TYR A 227 5.77 12.95 20.53
N PHE A 228 5.14 12.60 19.38
CA PHE A 228 4.83 13.59 18.35
C PHE A 228 3.53 14.35 18.60
N ASN A 229 2.61 13.75 19.34
CA ASN A 229 1.35 14.37 19.72
C ASN A 229 0.98 14.03 21.17
N PRO A 230 1.80 14.51 22.16
CA PRO A 230 1.53 14.26 23.57
C PRO A 230 0.20 14.87 24.01
N PRO A 231 -0.40 14.40 25.13
CA PRO A 231 -1.59 15.03 25.68
C PRO A 231 -1.35 16.51 25.91
N ASN A 232 -2.26 17.34 25.41
CA ASN A 232 -2.21 18.79 25.56
C ASN A 232 -3.60 19.30 25.95
N ILE A 233 -3.68 20.34 26.80
CA ILE A 233 -4.94 20.97 27.22
C ILE A 233 -5.67 21.59 26.01
N GLU A 234 -4.95 22.05 25.00
CA GLU A 234 -5.50 22.68 23.81
C GLU A 234 -6.08 21.67 22.81
N HIS A 235 -5.61 20.40 22.84
CA HIS A 235 -6.05 19.37 21.90
C HIS A 235 -7.08 18.46 22.56
N LYS A 236 -8.25 18.38 21.96
CA LYS A 236 -9.28 17.45 22.39
C LYS A 236 -8.88 16.02 22.05
N GLN A 237 -9.38 15.10 22.85
CA GLN A 237 -9.16 13.67 22.65
C GLN A 237 -10.43 12.87 22.88
N ILE A 238 -10.48 11.70 22.25
CA ILE A 238 -11.57 10.74 22.39
C ILE A 238 -10.99 9.35 22.65
N SER A 239 -11.54 8.64 23.61
CA SER A 239 -11.15 7.26 23.90
C SER A 239 -12.11 6.27 23.28
N TYR A 240 -11.57 5.17 22.79
CA TYR A 240 -12.31 4.07 22.20
C TYR A 240 -11.78 2.74 22.72
N ASN A 241 -12.67 1.88 23.18
CA ASN A 241 -12.32 0.55 23.70
C ASN A 241 -12.70 -0.53 22.68
N HIS A 242 -11.75 -1.34 22.28
CA HIS A 242 -11.97 -2.49 21.41
C HIS A 242 -11.23 -3.71 21.97
N LEU A 243 -11.97 -4.82 22.19
CA LEU A 243 -11.40 -6.10 22.65
C LEU A 243 -10.37 -5.97 23.79
N ASN A 244 -10.74 -5.28 24.88
CA ASN A 244 -9.89 -5.05 26.06
C ASN A 244 -8.67 -4.13 25.84
N THR A 245 -8.55 -3.47 24.69
CA THR A 245 -7.53 -2.45 24.43
C THR A 245 -8.19 -1.08 24.34
N SER A 246 -7.65 -0.11 25.09
CA SER A 246 -8.09 1.27 25.01
C SER A 246 -7.20 2.05 24.04
N TYR A 247 -7.82 2.64 23.04
CA TYR A 247 -7.17 3.53 22.08
C TYR A 247 -7.57 4.96 22.38
N ILE A 248 -6.63 5.88 22.24
CA ILE A 248 -6.88 7.31 22.41
C ILE A 248 -6.51 7.99 21.10
N PHE A 249 -7.47 8.71 20.54
CA PHE A 249 -7.24 9.59 19.39
C PHE A 249 -7.23 11.04 19.86
N ARG A 250 -6.32 11.84 19.30
CA ARG A 250 -6.14 13.26 19.61
C ARG A 250 -6.20 14.10 18.33
N GLU A 251 -6.64 15.33 18.43
CA GLU A 251 -6.47 16.29 17.34
C GLU A 251 -4.99 16.37 16.97
N GLY A 252 -4.70 16.33 15.66
CA GLY A 252 -3.33 16.27 15.12
C GLY A 252 -2.80 14.85 14.88
N ASP A 253 -3.48 13.80 15.36
CA ASP A 253 -3.04 12.43 15.10
C ASP A 253 -3.10 12.06 13.62
N LYS A 254 -2.04 11.39 13.15
CA LYS A 254 -2.02 10.72 11.86
C LYS A 254 -2.72 9.38 11.99
N VAL A 255 -3.76 9.19 11.19
CA VAL A 255 -4.60 7.99 11.22
C VAL A 255 -4.76 7.39 9.83
N MET A 256 -5.13 6.12 9.79
CA MET A 256 -5.42 5.38 8.56
C MET A 256 -6.78 4.70 8.68
N HIS A 257 -7.57 4.80 7.62
CA HIS A 257 -8.80 4.03 7.46
C HIS A 257 -8.44 2.58 7.10
N ILE A 258 -9.04 1.59 7.80
CA ILE A 258 -8.58 0.19 7.73
C ILE A 258 -9.54 -0.77 7.03
N MET A 259 -10.64 -0.26 6.48
CA MET A 259 -11.62 -1.06 5.74
C MET A 259 -12.06 -0.34 4.47
N ASN A 260 -12.58 -1.07 3.49
CA ASN A 260 -13.25 -0.44 2.36
C ASN A 260 -14.68 -0.09 2.78
N ASP A 261 -15.04 1.18 2.78
CA ASP A 261 -16.37 1.68 3.11
C ASP A 261 -16.91 2.49 1.92
N TYR A 262 -17.67 1.84 1.07
CA TYR A 262 -18.18 2.42 -0.18
C TYR A 262 -19.33 3.41 0.06
N GLU A 263 -19.96 3.39 1.23
CA GLU A 263 -21.07 4.26 1.59
C GLU A 263 -20.62 5.43 2.48
N ARG A 264 -19.36 5.44 2.91
CA ARG A 264 -18.82 6.51 3.76
C ARG A 264 -18.93 7.85 3.07
N LYS A 265 -19.65 8.77 3.70
CA LYS A 265 -19.82 10.13 3.21
C LYS A 265 -18.52 10.88 3.28
N VAL A 266 -18.13 11.47 2.16
CA VAL A 266 -16.94 12.30 2.00
C VAL A 266 -17.38 13.72 1.73
N TYR A 267 -16.72 14.66 2.37
CA TYR A 267 -17.03 16.08 2.33
C TYR A 267 -15.83 16.86 1.81
N THR A 268 -16.09 18.02 1.22
CA THR A 268 -15.09 19.00 0.80
C THR A 268 -15.44 20.37 1.36
N GLY A 269 -14.56 21.35 1.21
CA GLY A 269 -14.80 22.72 1.66
C GLY A 269 -13.92 23.14 2.84
N LYS A 270 -14.41 24.05 3.65
CA LYS A 270 -13.73 24.50 4.87
C LYS A 270 -14.23 23.69 6.06
N LEU A 271 -13.39 23.49 7.06
CA LEU A 271 -13.70 22.65 8.23
C LEU A 271 -15.01 23.03 8.95
N ASP A 272 -15.36 24.32 8.93
CA ASP A 272 -16.60 24.81 9.56
C ASP A 272 -17.78 24.89 8.57
N ASP A 273 -17.56 24.58 7.28
CA ASP A 273 -18.58 24.58 6.22
C ASP A 273 -18.28 23.44 5.25
N LEU A 274 -18.52 22.21 5.73
CA LEU A 274 -18.28 20.97 4.97
C LEU A 274 -19.47 20.69 4.06
N ILE A 275 -19.21 20.57 2.78
CA ILE A 275 -20.19 20.27 1.75
C ILE A 275 -20.02 18.80 1.35
N TYR A 276 -21.14 18.04 1.35
CA TYR A 276 -21.12 16.67 0.83
C TYR A 276 -20.66 16.64 -0.62
N ASN A 277 -19.73 15.77 -0.92
CA ASN A 277 -19.16 15.62 -2.26
C ASN A 277 -19.52 14.27 -2.91
N GLU A 278 -19.15 13.18 -2.23
CA GLU A 278 -19.26 11.83 -2.78
C GLU A 278 -19.32 10.79 -1.66
N THR A 279 -19.41 9.51 -2.04
CA THR A 279 -19.25 8.40 -1.13
C THR A 279 -18.05 7.53 -1.53
N GLY A 280 -17.43 6.93 -0.52
CA GLY A 280 -16.36 5.95 -0.66
C GLY A 280 -15.07 6.38 0.00
N LEU A 281 -14.63 5.54 0.94
CA LEU A 281 -13.32 5.63 1.58
C LEU A 281 -12.71 4.24 1.63
N PHE A 282 -11.40 4.14 1.40
CA PHE A 282 -10.78 2.85 1.16
C PHE A 282 -9.70 2.51 2.19
N ASN A 283 -9.52 1.20 2.36
CA ASN A 283 -8.44 0.68 3.22
C ASN A 283 -7.08 1.23 2.79
N GLY A 284 -6.32 1.73 3.78
CA GLY A 284 -4.98 2.27 3.58
C GLY A 284 -4.95 3.79 3.33
N GLU A 285 -6.10 4.45 3.21
CA GLU A 285 -6.12 5.91 3.11
C GLU A 285 -5.70 6.56 4.44
N VAL A 286 -4.77 7.51 4.35
CA VAL A 286 -4.16 8.18 5.51
C VAL A 286 -4.62 9.62 5.58
N GLY A 287 -4.93 10.07 6.78
CA GLY A 287 -5.33 11.44 7.06
C GLY A 287 -4.87 11.92 8.43
N VAL A 288 -5.28 13.11 8.78
CA VAL A 288 -4.98 13.74 10.07
C VAL A 288 -6.29 14.12 10.75
N ILE A 289 -6.43 13.83 12.03
CA ILE A 289 -7.58 14.27 12.83
C ILE A 289 -7.49 15.78 13.00
N VAL A 290 -8.44 16.49 12.43
CA VAL A 290 -8.43 17.99 12.45
C VAL A 290 -9.40 18.57 13.46
N LYS A 291 -10.37 17.79 13.94
CA LYS A 291 -11.33 18.24 14.95
C LYS A 291 -11.91 17.06 15.71
N ILE A 292 -12.06 17.21 17.01
CA ILE A 292 -12.78 16.29 17.88
C ILE A 292 -13.88 17.06 18.61
N ASP A 293 -15.10 16.57 18.57
CA ASP A 293 -16.24 17.08 19.34
C ASP A 293 -16.65 16.03 20.39
N PRO A 294 -16.18 16.16 21.64
CA PRO A 294 -16.50 15.18 22.69
C PRO A 294 -17.98 15.13 23.03
N ASP A 295 -18.71 16.24 22.89
CA ASP A 295 -20.14 16.32 23.24
C ASP A 295 -21.00 15.55 22.21
N LYS A 296 -20.58 15.54 20.95
CA LYS A 296 -21.19 14.76 19.88
C LYS A 296 -20.60 13.36 19.71
N GLU A 297 -19.55 13.05 20.48
CA GLU A 297 -18.77 11.82 20.35
C GLU A 297 -18.32 11.56 18.90
N GLU A 298 -17.82 12.60 18.23
CA GLU A 298 -17.38 12.53 16.83
C GLU A 298 -15.98 13.14 16.62
N LEU A 299 -15.32 12.68 15.55
CA LEU A 299 -14.10 13.29 15.06
C LEU A 299 -14.13 13.48 13.54
N ILE A 300 -13.34 14.45 13.07
CA ILE A 300 -13.20 14.75 11.64
C ILE A 300 -11.76 14.50 11.22
N VAL A 301 -11.60 13.62 10.22
CA VAL A 301 -10.31 13.34 9.59
C VAL A 301 -10.24 14.09 8.27
N LYS A 302 -9.13 14.81 8.06
CA LYS A 302 -8.78 15.40 6.77
C LYS A 302 -7.79 14.48 6.06
N TYR A 303 -8.14 14.06 4.86
CA TYR A 303 -7.30 13.27 3.97
C TYR A 303 -6.45 14.15 3.03
N ASP A 304 -5.45 13.57 2.39
CA ASP A 304 -4.40 14.30 1.64
C ASP A 304 -4.93 15.17 0.48
N ASP A 305 -6.07 14.83 -0.08
CA ASP A 305 -6.72 15.51 -1.22
C ASP A 305 -7.78 16.56 -0.79
N ASN A 306 -7.68 17.04 0.45
CA ASN A 306 -8.65 17.96 1.06
C ASN A 306 -10.07 17.39 1.20
N ARG A 307 -10.20 16.07 1.18
CA ARG A 307 -11.42 15.37 1.56
C ARG A 307 -11.54 15.28 3.08
N TYR A 308 -12.73 15.41 3.61
CA TYR A 308 -13.02 15.31 5.03
C TYR A 308 -14.02 14.17 5.27
N VAL A 309 -13.82 13.44 6.35
CA VAL A 309 -14.72 12.36 6.76
C VAL A 309 -15.04 12.49 8.24
N ILE A 310 -16.33 12.39 8.57
CA ILE A 310 -16.82 12.45 9.94
C ILE A 310 -16.98 11.02 10.45
N TYR A 311 -16.38 10.72 11.59
CA TYR A 311 -16.49 9.46 12.30
C TYR A 311 -17.23 9.65 13.60
N GLN A 312 -18.26 8.88 13.80
CA GLN A 312 -18.92 8.76 15.08
C GLN A 312 -18.15 7.79 15.99
N LYS A 313 -18.34 7.83 17.29
CA LYS A 313 -17.65 6.94 18.23
C LYS A 313 -17.76 5.46 17.89
N LYS A 314 -18.91 5.03 17.37
CA LYS A 314 -19.15 3.65 16.91
C LYS A 314 -18.32 3.23 15.70
N ASP A 315 -17.79 4.19 14.95
CA ASP A 315 -17.01 3.99 13.72
C ASP A 315 -15.49 4.10 13.97
N LEU A 316 -15.06 4.32 15.22
CA LEU A 316 -13.65 4.51 15.55
C LEU A 316 -12.82 3.23 15.39
N ASP A 317 -13.44 2.07 15.34
CA ASP A 317 -12.83 0.79 14.99
C ASP A 317 -12.37 0.72 13.53
N LEU A 318 -12.84 1.64 12.69
CA LEU A 318 -12.39 1.79 11.30
C LEU A 318 -11.10 2.62 11.18
N LEU A 319 -10.58 3.14 12.29
CA LEU A 319 -9.36 3.95 12.33
C LEU A 319 -8.25 3.29 13.13
N GLU A 320 -7.03 3.40 12.63
CA GLU A 320 -5.80 3.08 13.37
C GLU A 320 -4.84 4.27 13.30
N LEU A 321 -3.99 4.44 14.33
CA LEU A 321 -2.87 5.38 14.25
C LEU A 321 -1.92 4.95 13.12
N ALA A 322 -1.34 5.90 12.40
CA ALA A 322 -0.59 5.64 11.18
C ALA A 322 0.83 6.24 11.18
N TYR A 323 1.39 6.58 12.33
CA TYR A 323 2.81 6.94 12.46
C TYR A 323 3.71 5.77 12.06
N VAL A 324 3.28 4.54 12.40
CA VAL A 324 3.93 3.29 12.06
C VAL A 324 2.97 2.41 11.27
N GLN A 325 3.45 1.81 10.21
CA GLN A 325 2.70 0.84 9.40
C GLN A 325 3.51 -0.45 9.23
N THR A 326 2.82 -1.57 9.05
CA THR A 326 3.51 -2.78 8.58
C THR A 326 3.87 -2.61 7.11
N VAL A 327 4.92 -3.31 6.66
CA VAL A 327 5.30 -3.31 5.24
C VAL A 327 4.12 -3.73 4.34
N HIS A 328 3.31 -4.70 4.77
CA HIS A 328 2.11 -5.12 4.03
C HIS A 328 1.09 -3.98 3.86
N LYS A 329 0.79 -3.24 4.93
CA LYS A 329 -0.15 -2.09 4.86
C LYS A 329 0.40 -0.91 4.05
N SER A 330 1.71 -0.83 3.87
CA SER A 330 2.35 0.20 3.06
C SER A 330 2.37 -0.10 1.56
N GLN A 331 1.91 -1.29 1.12
CA GLN A 331 1.83 -1.65 -0.30
C GLN A 331 0.95 -0.64 -1.07
N GLY A 332 1.33 -0.34 -2.31
CA GLY A 332 0.70 0.72 -3.11
C GLY A 332 1.03 2.15 -2.67
N GLY A 333 1.66 2.32 -1.49
CA GLY A 333 2.10 3.61 -0.96
C GLY A 333 3.55 3.95 -1.30
N GLU A 334 3.85 5.25 -1.38
CA GLU A 334 5.21 5.78 -1.50
C GLU A 334 5.34 7.02 -0.62
N TYR A 335 6.48 7.18 0.04
CA TYR A 335 6.70 8.24 1.02
C TYR A 335 7.97 9.01 0.71
N PRO A 336 8.04 10.31 1.00
CA PRO A 336 9.26 11.11 0.82
C PRO A 336 10.45 10.51 1.57
N GLY A 337 10.25 10.09 2.81
CA GLY A 337 11.23 9.43 3.66
C GLY A 337 10.63 8.24 4.40
N CYS A 338 11.42 7.17 4.51
CA CYS A 338 11.03 5.98 5.26
C CYS A 338 12.11 5.61 6.29
N ILE A 339 11.67 5.00 7.39
CA ILE A 339 12.52 4.29 8.33
C ILE A 339 12.00 2.87 8.42
N LEU A 340 12.82 1.90 8.02
CA LEU A 340 12.52 0.48 8.18
C LEU A 340 13.14 -0.01 9.49
N PHE A 341 12.29 -0.47 10.41
CA PHE A 341 12.67 -0.86 11.75
C PHE A 341 12.65 -2.39 11.87
N MET A 342 13.83 -3.02 12.01
CA MET A 342 14.06 -4.46 11.92
C MET A 342 14.91 -4.98 13.09
N LEU A 343 14.31 -5.11 14.28
CA LEU A 343 15.03 -5.55 15.49
C LEU A 343 14.90 -7.03 15.76
N GLU A 344 13.78 -7.62 15.42
CA GLU A 344 13.49 -9.02 15.67
C GLU A 344 13.27 -9.75 14.33
N ASP A 345 13.71 -11.00 14.27
CA ASP A 345 13.41 -11.86 13.13
C ASP A 345 11.92 -12.23 13.13
N SER A 346 11.35 -12.37 11.95
CA SER A 346 9.94 -12.67 11.76
C SER A 346 9.75 -13.80 10.74
N ARG A 347 8.71 -14.60 10.93
CA ARG A 347 8.37 -15.70 10.00
C ARG A 347 7.96 -15.19 8.62
N ILE A 348 7.46 -13.94 8.54
CA ILE A 348 7.07 -13.31 7.28
C ILE A 348 8.24 -12.65 6.55
N LEU A 349 9.42 -12.63 7.18
CA LEU A 349 10.60 -12.00 6.63
C LEU A 349 11.08 -12.75 5.38
N SER A 350 11.22 -12.03 4.28
CA SER A 350 11.68 -12.54 2.98
C SER A 350 12.32 -11.43 2.17
N ILE A 351 12.98 -11.80 1.08
CA ILE A 351 13.57 -10.85 0.15
C ILE A 351 12.49 -9.95 -0.49
N GLU A 352 11.31 -10.50 -0.77
CA GLU A 352 10.18 -9.74 -1.33
C GLU A 352 9.66 -8.70 -0.32
N LEU A 353 9.62 -9.04 0.98
CA LEU A 353 9.23 -8.11 2.02
C LEU A 353 10.25 -6.98 2.17
N LEU A 354 11.54 -7.32 2.23
CA LEU A 354 12.63 -6.34 2.29
C LEU A 354 12.61 -5.42 1.06
N TYR A 355 12.51 -5.99 -0.14
CA TYR A 355 12.40 -5.24 -1.39
C TYR A 355 11.18 -4.31 -1.38
N THR A 356 10.01 -4.81 -0.97
CA THR A 356 8.80 -3.99 -0.87
C THR A 356 9.00 -2.82 0.08
N ALA A 357 9.59 -3.05 1.26
CA ALA A 357 9.83 -2.01 2.26
C ALA A 357 10.76 -0.89 1.73
N ILE A 358 11.89 -1.27 1.15
CA ILE A 358 12.89 -0.33 0.64
C ILE A 358 12.31 0.51 -0.51
N THR A 359 11.51 -0.11 -1.36
CA THR A 359 10.88 0.56 -2.50
C THR A 359 9.78 1.56 -2.11
N ARG A 360 9.38 1.63 -0.85
CA ARG A 360 8.43 2.65 -0.35
C ARG A 360 9.07 4.03 -0.22
N ALA A 361 10.40 4.11 -0.06
CA ALA A 361 11.11 5.38 0.06
C ALA A 361 11.35 6.05 -1.29
N LYS A 362 11.01 7.33 -1.41
CA LYS A 362 11.27 8.14 -2.61
C LYS A 362 12.63 8.81 -2.59
N LYS A 363 13.00 9.43 -1.47
CA LYS A 363 14.18 10.31 -1.38
C LYS A 363 15.13 9.95 -0.24
N SER A 364 14.63 9.33 0.82
CA SER A 364 15.44 9.03 2.00
C SER A 364 14.96 7.75 2.69
N LEU A 365 15.89 6.85 2.98
CA LEU A 365 15.66 5.57 3.67
C LEU A 365 16.69 5.39 4.78
N THR A 366 16.25 5.06 5.99
CA THR A 366 17.11 4.50 7.03
C THR A 366 16.60 3.12 7.40
N ILE A 367 17.50 2.15 7.51
CA ILE A 367 17.20 0.87 8.14
C ILE A 367 17.79 0.91 9.56
N ILE A 368 16.97 0.70 10.57
CA ILE A 368 17.41 0.58 11.98
C ILE A 368 17.20 -0.88 12.39
N GLY A 369 18.28 -1.59 12.72
CA GLY A 369 18.14 -2.98 13.11
C GLY A 369 19.43 -3.76 13.15
N GLN A 370 19.30 -5.07 13.03
CA GLN A 370 20.43 -6.01 13.07
C GLN A 370 20.75 -6.48 11.65
N GLU A 371 22.05 -6.48 11.31
CA GLU A 371 22.54 -6.95 10.02
C GLU A 371 22.11 -8.39 9.74
N GLN A 372 22.13 -9.26 10.76
CA GLN A 372 21.72 -10.66 10.62
C GLN A 372 20.26 -10.80 10.14
N ILE A 373 19.37 -9.89 10.53
CA ILE A 373 17.97 -9.93 10.08
C ILE A 373 17.89 -9.61 8.58
N ILE A 374 18.72 -8.70 8.08
CA ILE A 374 18.80 -8.42 6.64
C ILE A 374 19.33 -9.65 5.89
N VAL A 375 20.37 -10.31 6.42
CA VAL A 375 20.89 -11.56 5.85
C VAL A 375 19.79 -12.62 5.78
N ASN A 376 19.07 -12.84 6.89
CA ASN A 376 17.96 -13.80 6.95
C ASN A 376 16.87 -13.46 5.91
N ALA A 377 16.57 -12.16 5.71
CA ALA A 377 15.63 -11.71 4.68
C ALA A 377 16.09 -12.08 3.27
N MET A 378 17.38 -11.88 2.98
CA MET A 378 17.97 -12.17 1.66
C MET A 378 17.98 -13.67 1.32
N GLU A 379 18.04 -14.54 2.33
CA GLU A 379 18.05 -16.00 2.17
C GLU A 379 16.66 -16.61 2.04
N ARG A 380 15.61 -15.90 2.49
CA ARG A 380 14.24 -16.39 2.50
C ARG A 380 13.46 -15.85 1.30
N ASN A 381 12.77 -16.71 0.58
CA ASN A 381 11.87 -16.36 -0.51
C ASN A 381 10.45 -16.82 -0.17
N VAL A 382 9.46 -16.03 -0.56
CA VAL A 382 8.05 -16.46 -0.51
C VAL A 382 7.83 -17.51 -1.61
N LYS A 383 7.82 -18.79 -1.22
CA LYS A 383 7.48 -19.89 -2.12
C LYS A 383 5.99 -20.13 -2.08
N ARG A 384 5.33 -19.99 -3.22
CA ARG A 384 3.93 -20.40 -3.43
C ARG A 384 3.89 -21.44 -4.52
N TYR A 385 3.30 -22.56 -4.21
CA TYR A 385 3.07 -23.62 -5.19
C TYR A 385 1.74 -23.34 -5.88
N THR A 386 1.77 -23.30 -7.19
CA THR A 386 0.61 -23.08 -8.05
C THR A 386 0.71 -24.01 -9.26
N SER A 387 -0.41 -24.52 -9.73
CA SER A 387 -0.50 -25.28 -10.97
C SER A 387 -0.81 -24.42 -12.18
N LEU A 388 -0.97 -23.08 -12.00
CA LEU A 388 -1.42 -22.19 -13.06
C LEU A 388 -0.44 -22.15 -14.24
N VAL A 389 0.86 -22.16 -13.98
CA VAL A 389 1.90 -22.17 -15.03
C VAL A 389 1.79 -23.44 -15.89
N ASP A 390 1.64 -24.61 -15.25
CA ASP A 390 1.53 -25.90 -15.95
C ASP A 390 0.26 -25.93 -16.79
N GLN A 391 -0.89 -25.55 -16.23
CA GLN A 391 -2.17 -25.50 -16.94
C GLN A 391 -2.15 -24.54 -18.14
N LEU A 392 -1.54 -23.37 -18.01
CA LEU A 392 -1.40 -22.42 -19.11
C LEU A 392 -0.54 -22.98 -20.24
N ASN A 393 0.55 -23.69 -19.91
CA ASN A 393 1.41 -24.31 -20.91
C ASN A 393 0.72 -25.48 -21.62
N GLU A 394 -0.04 -26.33 -20.90
CA GLU A 394 -0.84 -27.40 -21.48
C GLU A 394 -1.90 -26.86 -22.45
N GLU A 395 -2.63 -25.80 -22.06
CA GLU A 395 -3.65 -25.19 -22.90
C GLU A 395 -3.04 -24.53 -24.15
N LYS A 396 -1.89 -23.88 -24.02
CA LYS A 396 -1.15 -23.30 -25.15
C LYS A 396 -0.78 -24.38 -26.17
N LEU A 397 -0.22 -25.51 -25.72
CA LEU A 397 0.10 -26.66 -26.58
C LEU A 397 -1.14 -27.22 -27.27
N SER A 398 -2.27 -27.29 -26.54
CA SER A 398 -3.55 -27.73 -27.11
C SER A 398 -4.04 -26.79 -28.23
N LEU A 399 -3.87 -25.48 -28.08
CA LEU A 399 -4.26 -24.48 -29.08
C LEU A 399 -3.34 -24.49 -30.31
N GLU A 400 -2.05 -24.73 -30.15
CA GLU A 400 -1.07 -24.82 -31.24
C GLU A 400 -1.26 -26.11 -32.09
N ASN A 401 -1.87 -27.14 -31.51
CA ASN A 401 -2.16 -28.41 -32.20
C ASN A 401 -3.55 -28.44 -32.89
N ARG A 402 -4.34 -27.40 -32.75
CA ARG A 402 -5.63 -27.21 -33.44
C ARG A 402 -5.47 -26.34 -34.67
#